data_a618d51b1b587357423d939e62b09b56
#
_entry.id   a618d51b1b587357423d939e62b09b56
#
_cell.length_a   1.000
_cell.length_b   1.000
_cell.length_c   1.000
_cell.angle_alpha   90.00
_cell.angle_beta   90.00
_cell.angle_gamma   90.00
#
_symmetry.space_group_name_H-M   'P 1'
#
loop_
_entity.id
_entity.type
_entity.pdbx_description
1 polymer ?
#
loop_
_entity_poly.entity_id
_entity_poly.type
_entity_poly.pdbx_seq_one_letter_code
_entity_poly.pdbx_strand_id
1 'polypeptide(L)'
;MEFSTASENTVQIVWWIGLATNILVILVMLQVLAFRRLVIFRERKRQRVEKFWQPILLESIVSGPRQVPRLKKADAYEFLTLWNHLYESLHDHRVEKLTEAARMAGADIAARQFLKETGVRKRLMAITALGNLRDKDSWDELEKLVLQANATLSFTAAQALMQINAGKAIEIVMPLVVSRTDWALEGVSAMFKKVGADRISLPLSKAVVAACRTDRPTRDANTSARRAPSLIHLMRRAHPRFLTYVVRYVLLTVTDMETIAAALRVYNDPSILPMVRQLLGDERWQIRVNATNAIGRMGTEQDERLLIGGLRHKEWWVRYRSAQALAALPSVDMKKLENYAAAQTDKFACDILRQVVAERRLI
;
A
#
# COMPACT_ATOMS: atom_id res chain seq x y z
N MET A 1 29.84 70.47 14.71
CA MET A 1 28.87 69.96 15.71
C MET A 1 28.06 68.75 15.23
N GLU A 2 28.18 68.32 13.98
CA GLU A 2 27.37 67.18 13.48
C GLU A 2 27.96 65.79 13.72
N PHE A 3 29.22 65.63 14.04
CA PHE A 3 29.87 64.35 14.32
C PHE A 3 29.55 63.74 15.70
N SER A 4 29.08 64.53 16.66
CA SER A 4 28.81 64.12 18.03
C SER A 4 27.42 63.40 18.13
N THR A 5 26.43 63.84 17.39
CA THR A 5 25.04 63.28 17.45
C THR A 5 24.90 61.96 16.71
N ALA A 6 25.70 61.72 15.68
CA ALA A 6 25.74 60.46 14.93
C ALA A 6 26.30 59.28 15.77
N SER A 7 27.28 59.57 16.66
CA SER A 7 27.88 58.56 17.53
C SER A 7 26.95 58.16 18.69
N GLU A 8 26.16 59.06 19.25
CA GLU A 8 25.20 58.78 20.30
C GLU A 8 24.03 57.90 19.80
N ASN A 9 23.52 58.18 18.59
CA ASN A 9 22.47 57.37 17.98
C ASN A 9 22.92 55.93 17.66
N THR A 10 24.16 55.73 17.21
CA THR A 10 24.72 54.42 16.94
C THR A 10 24.88 53.60 18.24
N VAL A 11 25.34 54.21 19.34
CA VAL A 11 25.46 53.55 20.65
C VAL A 11 24.09 53.15 21.20
N GLN A 12 23.08 54.00 21.07
CA GLN A 12 21.71 53.66 21.47
C GLN A 12 21.14 52.50 20.65
N ILE A 13 21.32 52.47 19.35
CA ILE A 13 20.87 51.38 18.46
C ILE A 13 21.52 50.05 18.89
N VAL A 14 22.84 50.03 19.10
CA VAL A 14 23.55 48.83 19.55
C VAL A 14 23.02 48.33 20.91
N TRP A 15 22.74 49.26 21.85
CA TRP A 15 22.17 48.89 23.16
C TRP A 15 20.77 48.29 23.04
N TRP A 16 19.90 48.87 22.17
CA TRP A 16 18.57 48.29 21.92
C TRP A 16 18.63 46.94 21.22
N ILE A 17 19.54 46.72 20.27
CA ILE A 17 19.77 45.44 19.63
C ILE A 17 20.23 44.39 20.66
N GLY A 18 21.19 44.79 21.53
CA GLY A 18 21.65 43.90 22.61
C GLY A 18 20.56 43.52 23.59
N LEU A 19 19.71 44.48 23.99
CA LEU A 19 18.57 44.22 24.86
C LEU A 19 17.53 43.28 24.20
N ALA A 20 17.16 43.58 22.94
CA ALA A 20 16.22 42.79 22.17
C ALA A 20 16.72 41.34 21.97
N THR A 21 18.02 41.17 21.71
CA THR A 21 18.63 39.85 21.55
C THR A 21 18.59 39.08 22.86
N ASN A 22 18.88 39.69 24.02
CA ASN A 22 18.78 39.04 25.31
C ASN A 22 17.34 38.61 25.65
N ILE A 23 16.37 39.49 25.39
CA ILE A 23 14.93 39.18 25.57
C ILE A 23 14.55 37.98 24.70
N LEU A 24 14.95 37.94 23.43
CA LEU A 24 14.69 36.86 22.51
C LEU A 24 15.29 35.54 23.02
N VAL A 25 16.54 35.55 23.50
CA VAL A 25 17.19 34.37 24.07
C VAL A 25 16.43 33.83 25.28
N ILE A 26 16.01 34.73 26.19
CA ILE A 26 15.22 34.36 27.37
C ILE A 26 13.87 33.76 26.94
N LEU A 27 13.17 34.33 25.98
CA LEU A 27 11.91 33.80 25.47
C LEU A 27 12.07 32.41 24.86
N VAL A 28 13.09 32.21 24.02
CA VAL A 28 13.38 30.89 23.45
C VAL A 28 13.72 29.88 24.53
N MET A 29 14.52 30.26 25.53
CA MET A 29 14.84 29.38 26.68
C MET A 29 13.58 28.99 27.45
N LEU A 30 12.69 29.92 27.75
CA LEU A 30 11.41 29.66 28.43
C LEU A 30 10.53 28.76 27.58
N GLN A 31 10.46 28.98 26.27
CA GLN A 31 9.73 28.12 25.34
C GLN A 31 10.25 26.68 25.35
N VAL A 32 11.56 26.50 25.29
CA VAL A 32 12.21 25.17 25.36
C VAL A 32 11.91 24.47 26.69
N LEU A 33 12.01 25.19 27.81
CA LEU A 33 11.70 24.64 29.13
C LEU A 33 10.23 24.26 29.27
N ALA A 34 9.30 25.08 28.78
CA ALA A 34 7.88 24.81 28.76
C ALA A 34 7.58 23.56 27.91
N PHE A 35 8.17 23.49 26.72
CA PHE A 35 8.02 22.34 25.83
C PHE A 35 8.57 21.04 26.47
N ARG A 36 9.76 21.11 27.09
CA ARG A 36 10.36 19.98 27.82
C ARG A 36 9.45 19.48 28.94
N ARG A 37 8.87 20.42 29.72
CA ARG A 37 7.92 20.04 30.78
C ARG A 37 6.67 19.38 30.24
N LEU A 38 6.10 19.88 29.12
CA LEU A 38 4.95 19.28 28.46
C LEU A 38 5.24 17.86 27.97
N VAL A 39 6.41 17.63 27.36
CA VAL A 39 6.82 16.30 26.90
C VAL A 39 6.97 15.34 28.08
N ILE A 40 7.67 15.73 29.14
CA ILE A 40 7.84 14.90 30.35
C ILE A 40 6.49 14.60 30.99
N PHE A 41 5.60 15.57 31.08
CA PHE A 41 4.26 15.35 31.66
C PHE A 41 3.43 14.33 30.83
N ARG A 42 3.45 14.47 29.50
CA ARG A 42 2.79 13.51 28.59
C ARG A 42 3.35 12.10 28.72
N GLU A 43 4.68 11.99 28.78
CA GLU A 43 5.33 10.70 28.91
C GLU A 43 5.04 10.04 30.28
N ARG A 44 5.07 10.78 31.37
CA ARG A 44 4.68 10.28 32.71
C ARG A 44 3.22 9.82 32.74
N LYS A 45 2.33 10.56 32.06
CA LYS A 45 0.93 10.18 31.95
C LYS A 45 0.76 8.88 31.17
N ARG A 46 1.41 8.77 30.00
CA ARG A 46 1.42 7.57 29.18
C ARG A 46 1.91 6.36 29.98
N GLN A 47 3.06 6.46 30.64
CA GLN A 47 3.62 5.38 31.45
C GLN A 47 2.69 4.95 32.60
N ARG A 48 2.00 5.91 33.25
CA ARG A 48 1.01 5.60 34.28
C ARG A 48 -0.15 4.79 33.74
N VAL A 49 -0.72 5.22 32.62
CA VAL A 49 -1.84 4.53 31.97
C VAL A 49 -1.42 3.15 31.48
N GLU A 50 -0.24 3.04 30.88
CA GLU A 50 0.32 1.77 30.40
C GLU A 50 0.56 0.79 31.57
N LYS A 51 1.23 1.21 32.64
CA LYS A 51 1.45 0.38 33.85
C LYS A 51 0.15 -0.10 34.50
N PHE A 52 -0.91 0.69 34.44
CA PHE A 52 -2.20 0.32 35.02
C PHE A 52 -3.00 -0.63 34.07
N TRP A 53 -3.08 -0.30 32.79
CA TRP A 53 -3.96 -1.01 31.86
C TRP A 53 -3.32 -2.24 31.19
N GLN A 54 -2.01 -2.22 30.96
CA GLN A 54 -1.33 -3.32 30.29
C GLN A 54 -1.53 -4.68 30.97
N PRO A 55 -1.33 -4.82 32.31
CA PRO A 55 -1.56 -6.10 32.97
C PRO A 55 -3.04 -6.54 32.89
N ILE A 56 -4.01 -5.62 33.01
CA ILE A 56 -5.44 -5.92 32.92
C ILE A 56 -5.81 -6.44 31.51
N LEU A 57 -5.29 -5.79 30.47
CA LEU A 57 -5.52 -6.20 29.09
C LEU A 57 -4.84 -7.56 28.78
N LEU A 58 -3.61 -7.77 29.24
CA LEU A 58 -2.89 -9.04 29.08
C LEU A 58 -3.58 -10.19 29.82
N GLU A 59 -4.05 -9.97 31.05
CA GLU A 59 -4.83 -10.96 31.79
C GLU A 59 -6.15 -11.29 31.08
N SER A 60 -6.82 -10.28 30.52
CA SER A 60 -8.05 -10.46 29.75
C SER A 60 -7.84 -11.33 28.50
N ILE A 61 -6.67 -11.26 27.86
CA ILE A 61 -6.30 -12.09 26.72
C ILE A 61 -6.23 -13.58 27.12
N VAL A 62 -5.66 -13.88 28.30
CA VAL A 62 -5.45 -15.25 28.76
C VAL A 62 -6.74 -15.82 29.34
N SER A 63 -7.28 -15.17 30.37
CA SER A 63 -8.37 -15.69 31.20
C SER A 63 -9.77 -15.22 30.77
N GLY A 64 -9.87 -14.31 29.82
CA GLY A 64 -11.07 -13.56 29.48
C GLY A 64 -11.31 -12.38 30.43
N PRO A 65 -12.06 -11.37 30.00
CA PRO A 65 -12.33 -10.19 30.83
C PRO A 65 -13.29 -10.52 31.96
N ARG A 66 -12.84 -10.41 33.22
CA ARG A 66 -13.68 -10.66 34.40
C ARG A 66 -14.16 -9.37 35.06
N GLN A 67 -13.22 -8.50 35.45
CA GLN A 67 -13.48 -7.21 36.06
C GLN A 67 -12.61 -6.14 35.39
N VAL A 68 -13.19 -5.42 34.45
CA VAL A 68 -12.49 -4.35 33.73
C VAL A 68 -13.00 -3.01 34.27
N PRO A 69 -12.12 -2.14 34.82
CA PRO A 69 -12.53 -0.84 35.33
C PRO A 69 -13.01 0.09 34.19
N ARG A 70 -13.89 1.03 34.54
CA ARG A 70 -14.34 2.03 33.57
C ARG A 70 -13.22 3.00 33.21
N LEU A 71 -13.08 3.28 31.93
CA LEU A 71 -12.07 4.17 31.36
C LEU A 71 -12.38 5.63 31.75
N LYS A 72 -11.41 6.30 32.39
CA LYS A 72 -11.52 7.73 32.69
C LYS A 72 -11.31 8.55 31.42
N LYS A 73 -12.10 9.58 31.23
CA LYS A 73 -12.00 10.51 30.08
C LYS A 73 -10.58 11.05 29.87
N ALA A 74 -9.90 11.36 30.97
CA ALA A 74 -8.53 11.87 30.94
C ALA A 74 -7.53 10.88 30.36
N ASP A 75 -7.73 9.58 30.51
CA ASP A 75 -6.78 8.51 30.14
C ASP A 75 -7.14 7.84 28.81
N ALA A 76 -8.28 8.25 28.23
CA ALA A 76 -8.86 7.59 27.06
C ALA A 76 -7.93 7.58 25.81
N TYR A 77 -7.19 8.66 25.60
CA TYR A 77 -6.27 8.73 24.45
C TYR A 77 -5.11 7.73 24.58
N GLU A 78 -4.47 7.70 25.74
CA GLU A 78 -3.35 6.80 26.02
C GLU A 78 -3.80 5.35 26.05
N PHE A 79 -4.98 5.08 26.63
CA PHE A 79 -5.58 3.75 26.63
C PHE A 79 -5.85 3.24 25.21
N LEU A 80 -6.54 4.02 24.37
CA LEU A 80 -6.85 3.62 23.00
C LEU A 80 -5.58 3.44 22.15
N THR A 81 -4.54 4.23 22.43
CA THR A 81 -3.23 4.07 21.76
C THR A 81 -2.58 2.74 22.16
N LEU A 82 -2.55 2.42 23.44
CA LEU A 82 -2.03 1.15 23.96
C LEU A 82 -2.85 -0.03 23.41
N TRP A 83 -4.17 0.05 23.47
CA TRP A 83 -5.05 -1.01 23.03
C TRP A 83 -4.93 -1.29 21.53
N ASN A 84 -4.89 -0.26 20.67
CA ASN A 84 -4.66 -0.43 19.24
C ASN A 84 -3.31 -1.14 18.96
N HIS A 85 -2.26 -0.78 19.69
CA HIS A 85 -0.96 -1.41 19.55
C HIS A 85 -1.00 -2.90 19.94
N LEU A 86 -1.66 -3.24 21.05
CA LEU A 86 -1.85 -4.64 21.44
C LEU A 86 -2.71 -5.40 20.44
N TYR A 87 -3.77 -4.79 19.92
CA TYR A 87 -4.64 -5.37 18.90
C TYR A 87 -3.86 -5.75 17.63
N GLU A 88 -2.96 -4.88 17.17
CA GLU A 88 -2.15 -5.13 15.97
C GLU A 88 -1.11 -6.24 16.16
N SER A 89 -0.66 -6.46 17.39
CA SER A 89 0.33 -7.50 17.72
C SER A 89 -0.26 -8.89 17.91
N LEU A 90 -1.59 -9.01 18.02
CA LEU A 90 -2.28 -10.26 18.31
C LEU A 90 -2.96 -10.85 17.06
N HIS A 91 -3.09 -12.18 17.07
CA HIS A 91 -3.79 -12.96 16.06
C HIS A 91 -4.75 -13.95 16.77
N ASP A 92 -5.79 -14.41 16.07
CA ASP A 92 -6.75 -15.42 16.51
C ASP A 92 -7.77 -14.97 17.57
N HIS A 93 -8.36 -15.95 18.28
CA HIS A 93 -9.38 -15.76 19.32
C HIS A 93 -8.98 -14.84 20.48
N ARG A 94 -7.69 -14.57 20.63
CA ARG A 94 -7.17 -13.63 21.65
C ARG A 94 -7.61 -12.21 21.38
N VAL A 95 -7.79 -11.85 20.13
CA VAL A 95 -8.29 -10.53 19.69
C VAL A 95 -9.72 -10.29 20.16
N GLU A 96 -10.57 -11.32 20.18
CA GLU A 96 -11.97 -11.22 20.62
C GLU A 96 -12.05 -10.87 22.11
N LYS A 97 -11.27 -11.57 22.95
CA LYS A 97 -11.19 -11.29 24.39
C LYS A 97 -10.67 -9.88 24.70
N LEU A 98 -9.64 -9.45 23.98
CA LEU A 98 -9.09 -8.09 24.10
C LEU A 98 -10.12 -7.03 23.68
N THR A 99 -10.90 -7.31 22.63
CA THR A 99 -11.96 -6.42 22.15
C THR A 99 -13.12 -6.31 23.15
N GLU A 100 -13.50 -7.42 23.78
CA GLU A 100 -14.52 -7.46 24.81
C GLU A 100 -14.07 -6.66 26.05
N ALA A 101 -12.84 -6.82 26.50
CA ALA A 101 -12.27 -6.03 27.60
C ALA A 101 -12.33 -4.52 27.31
N ALA A 102 -11.97 -4.11 26.10
CA ALA A 102 -12.04 -2.70 25.71
C ALA A 102 -13.48 -2.16 25.71
N ARG A 103 -14.46 -2.94 25.25
CA ARG A 103 -15.88 -2.55 25.31
C ARG A 103 -16.38 -2.43 26.74
N MET A 104 -16.02 -3.35 27.63
CA MET A 104 -16.35 -3.28 29.05
C MET A 104 -15.76 -2.02 29.70
N ALA A 105 -14.57 -1.60 29.30
CA ALA A 105 -13.97 -0.34 29.74
C ALA A 105 -14.70 0.91 29.20
N GLY A 106 -15.47 0.80 28.10
CA GLY A 106 -16.13 1.92 27.43
C GLY A 106 -15.25 2.59 26.38
N ALA A 107 -14.33 1.83 25.76
CA ALA A 107 -13.42 2.31 24.74
C ALA A 107 -14.14 2.79 23.47
N ASP A 108 -15.26 2.15 23.10
CA ASP A 108 -16.12 2.52 21.99
C ASP A 108 -16.73 3.92 22.19
N ILE A 109 -17.25 4.20 23.39
CA ILE A 109 -17.81 5.50 23.75
C ILE A 109 -16.74 6.59 23.68
N ALA A 110 -15.56 6.31 24.23
CA ALA A 110 -14.43 7.25 24.22
C ALA A 110 -13.93 7.51 22.78
N ALA A 111 -13.82 6.49 21.96
CA ALA A 111 -13.40 6.62 20.56
C ALA A 111 -14.41 7.43 19.74
N ARG A 112 -15.73 7.20 19.91
CA ARG A 112 -16.77 8.02 19.25
C ARG A 112 -16.72 9.50 19.65
N GLN A 113 -16.32 9.81 20.89
CA GLN A 113 -16.10 11.20 21.29
C GLN A 113 -14.93 11.85 20.56
N PHE A 114 -13.82 11.13 20.39
CA PHE A 114 -12.66 11.63 19.65
C PHE A 114 -12.89 11.84 18.15
N LEU A 115 -13.85 11.14 17.52
CA LEU A 115 -14.25 11.42 16.14
C LEU A 115 -14.75 12.86 15.94
N LYS A 116 -15.39 13.42 16.97
CA LYS A 116 -15.99 14.79 16.95
C LYS A 116 -14.95 15.88 17.22
N GLU A 117 -13.74 15.52 17.66
CA GLU A 117 -12.68 16.49 17.90
C GLU A 117 -12.03 16.98 16.59
N THR A 118 -11.45 18.19 16.62
CA THR A 118 -10.81 18.80 15.45
C THR A 118 -9.40 18.27 15.15
N GLY A 119 -8.76 17.62 16.12
CA GLY A 119 -7.39 17.13 16.00
C GLY A 119 -7.26 15.89 15.13
N VAL A 120 -6.61 15.99 13.98
CA VAL A 120 -6.40 14.87 13.02
C VAL A 120 -5.83 13.63 13.70
N ARG A 121 -4.82 13.78 14.58
CA ARG A 121 -4.15 12.66 15.25
C ARG A 121 -5.11 11.86 16.15
N LYS A 122 -5.98 12.56 16.91
CA LYS A 122 -6.97 11.92 17.76
C LYS A 122 -8.05 11.23 16.95
N ARG A 123 -8.49 11.87 15.86
CA ARG A 123 -9.45 11.26 14.93
C ARG A 123 -8.91 10.00 14.28
N LEU A 124 -7.67 9.99 13.81
CA LEU A 124 -7.04 8.79 13.24
C LEU A 124 -7.00 7.64 14.24
N MET A 125 -6.54 7.91 15.46
CA MET A 125 -6.51 6.92 16.54
C MET A 125 -7.92 6.38 16.84
N ALA A 126 -8.93 7.25 16.89
CA ALA A 126 -10.31 6.87 17.14
C ALA A 126 -10.90 6.03 15.98
N ILE A 127 -10.67 6.42 14.74
CA ILE A 127 -11.11 5.67 13.56
C ILE A 127 -10.52 4.24 13.56
N THR A 128 -9.22 4.13 13.84
CA THR A 128 -8.55 2.82 13.96
C THR A 128 -9.17 1.99 15.09
N ALA A 129 -9.39 2.59 16.25
CA ALA A 129 -9.99 1.89 17.39
C ALA A 129 -11.43 1.41 17.07
N LEU A 130 -12.27 2.24 16.46
CA LEU A 130 -13.64 1.88 16.10
C LEU A 130 -13.69 0.77 15.04
N GLY A 131 -12.78 0.80 14.06
CA GLY A 131 -12.61 -0.29 13.10
C GLY A 131 -12.23 -1.60 13.78
N ASN A 132 -11.24 -1.59 14.65
CA ASN A 132 -10.77 -2.74 15.40
C ASN A 132 -11.83 -3.27 16.37
N LEU A 133 -12.61 -2.38 17.02
CA LEU A 133 -13.77 -2.73 17.84
C LEU A 133 -14.97 -3.25 17.02
N ARG A 134 -14.96 -3.10 15.71
CA ARG A 134 -16.11 -3.36 14.82
C ARG A 134 -17.37 -2.65 15.32
N ASP A 135 -17.22 -1.37 15.65
CA ASP A 135 -18.29 -0.55 16.21
C ASP A 135 -19.29 -0.14 15.13
N LYS A 136 -20.48 -0.75 15.15
CA LYS A 136 -21.52 -0.48 14.14
C LYS A 136 -22.17 0.90 14.29
N ASP A 137 -22.19 1.44 15.50
CA ASP A 137 -22.84 2.72 15.78
C ASP A 137 -22.07 3.92 15.19
N SER A 138 -20.79 3.73 14.89
CA SER A 138 -19.96 4.75 14.25
C SER A 138 -20.02 4.75 12.71
N TRP A 139 -20.81 3.86 12.10
CA TRP A 139 -20.84 3.66 10.65
C TRP A 139 -21.08 4.95 9.87
N ASP A 140 -22.14 5.69 10.17
CA ASP A 140 -22.56 6.88 9.42
C ASP A 140 -21.55 8.03 9.54
N GLU A 141 -20.86 8.15 10.69
CA GLU A 141 -19.81 9.14 10.88
C GLU A 141 -18.53 8.74 10.10
N LEU A 142 -18.17 7.46 10.08
CA LEU A 142 -17.05 6.94 9.31
C LEU A 142 -17.31 7.06 7.80
N GLU A 143 -18.52 6.80 7.33
CA GLU A 143 -18.90 6.95 5.93
C GLU A 143 -18.72 8.40 5.44
N LYS A 144 -19.12 9.39 6.25
CA LYS A 144 -18.85 10.81 5.96
C LYS A 144 -17.36 11.13 5.90
N LEU A 145 -16.54 10.47 6.74
CA LEU A 145 -15.08 10.67 6.76
C LEU A 145 -14.39 10.09 5.53
N VAL A 146 -14.87 8.96 5.00
CA VAL A 146 -14.34 8.36 3.77
C VAL A 146 -14.42 9.32 2.58
N LEU A 147 -15.46 10.15 2.52
CA LEU A 147 -15.69 11.11 1.44
C LEU A 147 -14.89 12.42 1.59
N GLN A 148 -14.19 12.62 2.70
CA GLN A 148 -13.42 13.86 2.93
C GLN A 148 -12.17 13.95 2.03
N ALA A 149 -11.74 15.20 1.78
CA ALA A 149 -10.58 15.49 0.96
C ALA A 149 -9.25 15.00 1.57
N ASN A 150 -9.15 14.93 2.91
CA ASN A 150 -7.92 14.48 3.56
C ASN A 150 -7.70 12.98 3.31
N ALA A 151 -6.67 12.66 2.52
CA ALA A 151 -6.36 11.29 2.11
C ALA A 151 -6.15 10.32 3.28
N THR A 152 -5.45 10.75 4.33
CA THR A 152 -5.13 9.89 5.47
C THR A 152 -6.39 9.56 6.29
N LEU A 153 -7.23 10.56 6.58
CA LEU A 153 -8.50 10.33 7.30
C LEU A 153 -9.44 9.47 6.48
N SER A 154 -9.59 9.79 5.20
CA SER A 154 -10.46 9.07 4.27
C SER A 154 -10.05 7.60 4.13
N PHE A 155 -8.75 7.33 3.93
CA PHE A 155 -8.26 5.96 3.80
C PHE A 155 -8.40 5.16 5.10
N THR A 156 -8.06 5.77 6.26
CA THR A 156 -8.23 5.10 7.56
C THR A 156 -9.70 4.80 7.87
N ALA A 157 -10.62 5.71 7.49
CA ALA A 157 -12.05 5.48 7.63
C ALA A 157 -12.54 4.36 6.70
N ALA A 158 -12.04 4.28 5.46
CA ALA A 158 -12.33 3.17 4.56
C ALA A 158 -11.87 1.83 5.15
N GLN A 159 -10.67 1.77 5.74
CA GLN A 159 -10.17 0.59 6.43
C GLN A 159 -11.08 0.19 7.61
N ALA A 160 -11.53 1.15 8.41
CA ALA A 160 -12.42 0.90 9.54
C ALA A 160 -13.79 0.37 9.07
N LEU A 161 -14.41 0.95 8.04
CA LEU A 161 -15.65 0.45 7.46
C LEU A 161 -15.50 -0.99 6.95
N MET A 162 -14.39 -1.29 6.28
CA MET A 162 -14.10 -2.65 5.79
C MET A 162 -13.93 -3.66 6.94
N GLN A 163 -13.43 -3.24 8.11
CA GLN A 163 -13.33 -4.08 9.30
C GLN A 163 -14.69 -4.28 10.00
N ILE A 164 -15.54 -3.26 10.01
CA ILE A 164 -16.86 -3.30 10.64
C ILE A 164 -17.81 -4.21 9.84
N ASN A 165 -17.96 -3.94 8.55
CA ASN A 165 -18.78 -4.73 7.63
C ASN A 165 -18.25 -4.62 6.19
N ALA A 166 -17.38 -5.54 5.81
CA ALA A 166 -16.77 -5.54 4.48
C ALA A 166 -17.79 -5.67 3.34
N GLY A 167 -18.92 -6.39 3.53
CA GLY A 167 -19.95 -6.57 2.52
C GLY A 167 -20.62 -5.25 2.13
N LYS A 168 -21.00 -4.44 3.13
CA LYS A 168 -21.58 -3.11 2.91
C LYS A 168 -20.51 -2.10 2.49
N ALA A 169 -19.33 -2.15 3.10
CA ALA A 169 -18.26 -1.20 2.84
C ALA A 169 -17.70 -1.26 1.42
N ILE A 170 -17.66 -2.44 0.80
CA ILE A 170 -17.07 -2.62 -0.54
C ILE A 170 -17.80 -1.80 -1.61
N GLU A 171 -19.11 -1.58 -1.45
CA GLU A 171 -19.91 -0.78 -2.36
C GLU A 171 -19.55 0.71 -2.33
N ILE A 172 -19.14 1.19 -1.16
CA ILE A 172 -18.69 2.58 -0.95
C ILE A 172 -17.22 2.73 -1.30
N VAL A 173 -16.38 1.79 -0.87
CA VAL A 173 -14.93 1.87 -0.96
C VAL A 173 -14.43 1.59 -2.39
N MET A 174 -15.05 0.68 -3.14
CA MET A 174 -14.56 0.31 -4.49
C MET A 174 -14.60 1.49 -5.48
N PRO A 175 -15.67 2.30 -5.58
CA PRO A 175 -15.64 3.50 -6.42
C PRO A 175 -14.52 4.48 -6.02
N LEU A 176 -14.24 4.61 -4.72
CA LEU A 176 -13.17 5.46 -4.23
C LEU A 176 -11.77 4.90 -4.56
N VAL A 177 -11.58 3.59 -4.49
CA VAL A 177 -10.34 2.94 -4.96
C VAL A 177 -10.08 3.25 -6.42
N VAL A 178 -11.12 3.35 -7.25
CA VAL A 178 -10.99 3.73 -8.66
C VAL A 178 -10.70 5.23 -8.80
N SER A 179 -11.47 6.09 -8.15
CA SER A 179 -11.42 7.54 -8.35
C SER A 179 -10.29 8.24 -7.61
N ARG A 180 -9.87 7.75 -6.44
CA ARG A 180 -8.84 8.39 -5.60
C ARG A 180 -7.44 7.87 -5.92
N THR A 181 -6.59 8.73 -6.46
CA THR A 181 -5.18 8.43 -6.73
C THR A 181 -4.26 8.77 -5.55
N ASP A 182 -4.76 9.54 -4.56
CA ASP A 182 -4.06 9.92 -3.34
C ASP A 182 -4.00 8.80 -2.27
N TRP A 183 -4.74 7.71 -2.44
CA TRP A 183 -4.57 6.49 -1.64
C TRP A 183 -3.41 5.65 -2.18
N ALA A 184 -2.40 5.38 -1.37
CA ALA A 184 -1.28 4.52 -1.78
C ALA A 184 -1.76 3.12 -2.17
N LEU A 185 -1.28 2.63 -3.33
CA LEU A 185 -1.71 1.34 -3.90
C LEU A 185 -1.38 0.16 -2.96
N GLU A 186 -0.22 0.24 -2.29
CA GLU A 186 0.23 -0.74 -1.29
C GLU A 186 -0.73 -0.79 -0.10
N GLY A 187 -1.20 0.36 0.36
CA GLY A 187 -2.20 0.47 1.42
C GLY A 187 -3.52 -0.19 1.03
N VAL A 188 -4.00 0.09 -0.18
CA VAL A 188 -5.22 -0.55 -0.73
C VAL A 188 -5.02 -2.07 -0.85
N SER A 189 -3.87 -2.52 -1.34
CA SER A 189 -3.53 -3.94 -1.44
C SER A 189 -3.50 -4.62 -0.05
N ALA A 190 -2.96 -3.94 0.98
CA ALA A 190 -2.95 -4.44 2.35
C ALA A 190 -4.37 -4.51 2.95
N MET A 191 -5.21 -3.50 2.69
CA MET A 191 -6.62 -3.50 3.09
C MET A 191 -7.36 -4.69 2.46
N PHE A 192 -7.21 -4.91 1.17
CA PHE A 192 -7.84 -6.04 0.46
C PHE A 192 -7.35 -7.40 0.97
N LYS A 193 -6.07 -7.53 1.33
CA LYS A 193 -5.54 -8.74 1.96
C LYS A 193 -6.27 -9.06 3.28
N LYS A 194 -6.54 -8.05 4.10
CA LYS A 194 -7.26 -8.23 5.39
C LYS A 194 -8.73 -8.62 5.19
N VAL A 195 -9.38 -8.08 4.16
CA VAL A 195 -10.79 -8.33 3.85
C VAL A 195 -11.02 -9.74 3.28
N GLY A 196 -10.04 -10.25 2.53
CA GLY A 196 -10.08 -11.55 1.91
C GLY A 196 -10.63 -11.54 0.48
N ALA A 197 -10.19 -12.53 -0.29
CA ALA A 197 -10.46 -12.63 -1.72
C ALA A 197 -11.95 -12.74 -2.06
N ASP A 198 -12.74 -13.46 -1.23
CA ASP A 198 -14.17 -13.71 -1.50
C ASP A 198 -14.97 -12.42 -1.70
N ARG A 199 -14.69 -11.40 -0.93
CA ARG A 199 -15.44 -10.14 -0.92
C ARG A 199 -14.98 -9.15 -1.97
N ILE A 200 -13.68 -9.16 -2.32
CA ILE A 200 -13.11 -8.18 -3.24
C ILE A 200 -13.12 -8.63 -4.70
N SER A 201 -13.11 -9.94 -4.99
CA SER A 201 -12.85 -10.46 -6.34
C SER A 201 -13.83 -9.96 -7.38
N LEU A 202 -15.12 -10.08 -7.13
CA LEU A 202 -16.14 -9.67 -8.09
C LEU A 202 -16.20 -8.13 -8.26
N PRO A 203 -16.26 -7.31 -7.18
CA PRO A 203 -16.26 -5.85 -7.32
C PRO A 203 -15.01 -5.34 -8.04
N LEU A 204 -13.83 -5.86 -7.70
CA LEU A 204 -12.56 -5.45 -8.31
C LEU A 204 -12.48 -5.85 -9.79
N SER A 205 -12.92 -7.06 -10.17
CA SER A 205 -12.96 -7.49 -11.57
C SER A 205 -13.87 -6.60 -12.42
N LYS A 206 -15.05 -6.22 -11.88
CA LYS A 206 -15.95 -5.26 -12.54
C LYS A 206 -15.29 -3.90 -12.71
N ALA A 207 -14.58 -3.40 -11.69
CA ALA A 207 -13.88 -2.13 -11.74
C ALA A 207 -12.77 -2.12 -12.79
N VAL A 208 -11.96 -3.20 -12.88
CA VAL A 208 -10.92 -3.34 -13.93
C VAL A 208 -11.53 -3.35 -15.32
N VAL A 209 -12.56 -4.16 -15.55
CA VAL A 209 -13.23 -4.24 -16.85
C VAL A 209 -13.84 -2.88 -17.25
N ALA A 210 -14.45 -2.17 -16.29
CA ALA A 210 -14.96 -0.82 -16.54
C ALA A 210 -13.83 0.15 -16.90
N ALA A 211 -12.71 0.15 -16.16
CA ALA A 211 -11.55 0.99 -16.48
C ALA A 211 -10.97 0.69 -17.86
N CYS A 212 -10.89 -0.58 -18.28
CA CYS A 212 -10.44 -0.95 -19.61
C CYS A 212 -11.36 -0.46 -20.76
N ARG A 213 -12.65 -0.26 -20.48
CA ARG A 213 -13.61 0.27 -21.47
C ARG A 213 -13.53 1.78 -21.63
N THR A 214 -13.15 2.49 -20.58
CA THR A 214 -13.05 3.96 -20.57
C THR A 214 -11.70 4.48 -21.06
N ASP A 215 -10.69 3.64 -21.21
CA ASP A 215 -9.35 3.99 -21.73
C ASP A 215 -9.32 4.34 -23.27
N ARG A 216 -10.47 4.67 -23.85
CA ARG A 216 -10.45 5.44 -25.10
C ARG A 216 -9.96 6.85 -24.76
N PRO A 217 -9.02 7.42 -25.55
CA PRO A 217 -8.52 8.77 -25.34
C PRO A 217 -9.63 9.80 -25.62
N THR A 218 -10.55 9.98 -24.69
CA THR A 218 -11.37 11.18 -24.64
C THR A 218 -10.47 12.29 -24.14
N ARG A 219 -10.48 13.43 -24.81
CA ARG A 219 -9.68 14.64 -24.52
C ARG A 219 -9.77 15.16 -23.08
N ASP A 220 -10.65 14.60 -22.27
CA ASP A 220 -10.89 14.92 -20.87
C ASP A 220 -10.14 14.00 -19.88
N ALA A 221 -9.05 13.35 -20.32
CA ALA A 221 -8.23 12.42 -19.53
C ALA A 221 -7.45 13.09 -18.37
N ASN A 222 -7.91 14.21 -17.86
CA ASN A 222 -7.47 14.81 -16.61
C ASN A 222 -8.25 14.23 -15.41
N THR A 223 -8.94 13.11 -15.61
CA THR A 223 -9.63 12.40 -14.55
C THR A 223 -8.61 11.71 -13.65
N SER A 224 -8.62 12.10 -12.39
CA SER A 224 -7.84 11.54 -11.28
C SER A 224 -8.13 10.06 -10.98
N ALA A 225 -8.73 9.33 -11.92
CA ALA A 225 -9.08 7.92 -11.76
C ALA A 225 -7.85 7.02 -11.92
N ARG A 226 -7.82 5.92 -11.16
CA ARG A 226 -6.78 4.89 -11.34
C ARG A 226 -6.96 4.22 -12.68
N ARG A 227 -5.88 4.17 -13.44
CA ARG A 227 -5.83 3.47 -14.71
C ARG A 227 -5.92 1.95 -14.52
N ALA A 228 -6.40 1.25 -15.53
CA ALA A 228 -6.52 -0.20 -15.55
C ALA A 228 -5.25 -0.95 -15.07
N PRO A 229 -4.01 -0.56 -15.45
CA PRO A 229 -2.80 -1.22 -14.97
C PRO A 229 -2.67 -1.29 -13.44
N SER A 230 -3.00 -0.18 -12.74
CA SER A 230 -2.95 -0.13 -11.28
C SER A 230 -3.99 -1.03 -10.62
N LEU A 231 -5.20 -1.07 -11.18
CA LEU A 231 -6.28 -1.95 -10.69
C LEU A 231 -5.97 -3.43 -10.96
N ILE A 232 -5.37 -3.75 -12.11
CA ILE A 232 -4.90 -5.11 -12.44
C ILE A 232 -3.87 -5.59 -11.41
N HIS A 233 -2.98 -4.71 -10.94
CA HIS A 233 -2.03 -5.07 -9.90
C HIS A 233 -2.73 -5.51 -8.60
N LEU A 234 -3.85 -4.88 -8.24
CA LEU A 234 -4.65 -5.27 -7.07
C LEU A 234 -5.32 -6.64 -7.24
N MET A 235 -5.57 -7.11 -8.48
CA MET A 235 -6.16 -8.42 -8.76
C MET A 235 -5.34 -9.59 -8.22
N ARG A 236 -4.07 -9.39 -7.87
CA ARG A 236 -3.24 -10.39 -7.16
C ARG A 236 -3.84 -10.77 -5.78
N ARG A 237 -4.76 -9.98 -5.25
CA ARG A 237 -5.49 -10.24 -4.00
C ARG A 237 -6.83 -10.94 -4.22
N ALA A 238 -7.27 -11.05 -5.46
CA ALA A 238 -8.52 -11.71 -5.85
C ALA A 238 -8.32 -13.23 -6.01
N HIS A 239 -9.42 -13.98 -6.06
CA HIS A 239 -9.38 -15.40 -6.42
C HIS A 239 -8.81 -15.61 -7.82
N PRO A 240 -8.03 -16.67 -8.03
CA PRO A 240 -7.39 -16.96 -9.33
C PRO A 240 -8.38 -16.96 -10.50
N ARG A 241 -9.58 -17.51 -10.33
CA ARG A 241 -10.63 -17.52 -11.39
C ARG A 241 -10.99 -16.12 -11.92
N PHE A 242 -11.06 -15.13 -11.03
CA PHE A 242 -11.38 -13.76 -11.42
C PHE A 242 -10.18 -13.07 -12.05
N LEU A 243 -8.97 -13.36 -11.57
CA LEU A 243 -7.74 -12.89 -12.20
C LEU A 243 -7.63 -13.46 -13.62
N THR A 244 -7.85 -14.77 -13.81
CA THR A 244 -7.87 -15.42 -15.13
C THR A 244 -8.88 -14.77 -16.06
N TYR A 245 -10.10 -14.52 -15.58
CA TYR A 245 -11.14 -13.84 -16.36
C TYR A 245 -10.69 -12.45 -16.83
N VAL A 246 -10.17 -11.62 -15.92
CA VAL A 246 -9.71 -10.27 -16.21
C VAL A 246 -8.53 -10.30 -17.19
N VAL A 247 -7.54 -11.17 -16.98
CA VAL A 247 -6.39 -11.27 -17.86
C VAL A 247 -6.80 -11.71 -19.27
N ARG A 248 -7.65 -12.72 -19.40
CA ARG A 248 -8.19 -13.12 -20.70
C ARG A 248 -8.96 -11.99 -21.40
N TYR A 249 -9.81 -11.28 -20.65
CA TYR A 249 -10.51 -10.11 -21.16
C TYR A 249 -9.54 -9.07 -21.71
N VAL A 250 -8.50 -8.70 -20.93
CA VAL A 250 -7.48 -7.72 -21.33
C VAL A 250 -6.75 -8.17 -22.60
N LEU A 251 -6.27 -9.42 -22.63
CA LEU A 251 -5.49 -9.92 -23.76
C LEU A 251 -6.31 -10.05 -25.07
N LEU A 252 -7.66 -10.18 -24.98
CA LEU A 252 -8.54 -10.31 -26.13
C LEU A 252 -9.10 -8.98 -26.62
N THR A 253 -9.26 -7.97 -25.76
CA THR A 253 -10.07 -6.79 -26.09
C THR A 253 -9.33 -5.47 -25.94
N VAL A 254 -8.24 -5.43 -25.18
CA VAL A 254 -7.53 -4.19 -24.88
C VAL A 254 -6.33 -4.02 -25.79
N THR A 255 -6.17 -2.82 -26.35
CA THR A 255 -5.04 -2.46 -27.23
C THR A 255 -3.97 -1.65 -26.49
N ASP A 256 -4.28 -1.11 -25.29
CA ASP A 256 -3.31 -0.35 -24.51
C ASP A 256 -2.15 -1.22 -24.02
N MET A 257 -0.94 -0.78 -24.36
CA MET A 257 0.29 -1.51 -24.08
C MET A 257 0.54 -1.67 -22.58
N GLU A 258 0.31 -0.63 -21.78
CA GLU A 258 0.58 -0.66 -20.34
C GLU A 258 -0.36 -1.65 -19.63
N THR A 259 -1.61 -1.68 -20.04
CA THR A 259 -2.64 -2.58 -19.51
C THR A 259 -2.33 -4.04 -19.85
N ILE A 260 -1.95 -4.34 -21.10
CA ILE A 260 -1.52 -5.68 -21.51
C ILE A 260 -0.27 -6.12 -20.72
N ALA A 261 0.72 -5.24 -20.61
CA ALA A 261 1.94 -5.51 -19.85
C ALA A 261 1.66 -5.75 -18.35
N ALA A 262 0.73 -5.01 -17.75
CA ALA A 262 0.31 -5.22 -16.37
C ALA A 262 -0.36 -6.58 -16.18
N ALA A 263 -1.25 -6.98 -17.09
CA ALA A 263 -1.91 -8.28 -17.08
C ALA A 263 -0.89 -9.43 -17.16
N LEU A 264 0.05 -9.34 -18.10
CA LEU A 264 1.11 -10.33 -18.26
C LEU A 264 2.04 -10.42 -17.03
N ARG A 265 2.30 -9.31 -16.33
CA ARG A 265 3.17 -9.30 -15.14
C ARG A 265 2.54 -9.92 -13.89
N VAL A 266 1.23 -9.82 -13.74
CA VAL A 266 0.56 -10.32 -12.52
C VAL A 266 0.13 -11.77 -12.62
N TYR A 267 0.11 -12.36 -13.82
CA TYR A 267 -0.44 -13.68 -14.08
C TYR A 267 0.65 -14.76 -14.24
N ASN A 268 0.43 -15.91 -13.60
CA ASN A 268 1.41 -17.02 -13.60
C ASN A 268 0.78 -18.40 -13.84
N ASP A 269 -0.48 -18.46 -14.34
CA ASP A 269 -1.14 -19.73 -14.63
C ASP A 269 -0.96 -20.09 -16.11
N PRO A 270 -0.48 -21.31 -16.46
CA PRO A 270 -0.26 -21.74 -17.83
C PRO A 270 -1.50 -21.72 -18.74
N SER A 271 -2.70 -21.61 -18.19
CA SER A 271 -3.96 -21.63 -18.96
C SER A 271 -4.09 -20.54 -20.03
N ILE A 272 -3.27 -19.48 -19.95
CA ILE A 272 -3.25 -18.39 -20.98
C ILE A 272 -2.06 -18.51 -21.93
N LEU A 273 -1.20 -19.51 -21.82
CA LEU A 273 -0.02 -19.66 -22.70
C LEU A 273 -0.33 -19.55 -24.19
N PRO A 274 -1.44 -20.15 -24.71
CA PRO A 274 -1.76 -19.99 -26.13
C PRO A 274 -1.90 -18.53 -26.57
N MET A 275 -2.51 -17.69 -25.71
CA MET A 275 -2.68 -16.26 -25.97
C MET A 275 -1.35 -15.51 -25.83
N VAL A 276 -0.54 -15.86 -24.84
CA VAL A 276 0.78 -15.24 -24.62
C VAL A 276 1.73 -15.56 -25.78
N ARG A 277 1.69 -16.78 -26.32
CA ARG A 277 2.47 -17.19 -27.50
C ARG A 277 2.16 -16.31 -28.73
N GLN A 278 0.89 -15.95 -28.93
CA GLN A 278 0.49 -15.06 -30.02
C GLN A 278 1.11 -13.66 -29.87
N LEU A 279 1.23 -13.17 -28.63
CA LEU A 279 1.83 -11.85 -28.33
C LEU A 279 3.36 -11.79 -28.59
N LEU A 280 4.04 -12.90 -28.80
CA LEU A 280 5.43 -12.89 -29.29
C LEU A 280 5.55 -12.32 -30.70
N GLY A 281 4.46 -12.32 -31.49
CA GLY A 281 4.37 -11.72 -32.81
C GLY A 281 3.78 -10.29 -32.82
N ASP A 282 3.49 -9.67 -31.67
CA ASP A 282 2.93 -8.31 -31.60
C ASP A 282 3.90 -7.29 -32.26
N GLU A 283 3.38 -6.29 -32.95
CA GLU A 283 4.18 -5.25 -33.62
C GLU A 283 5.02 -4.44 -32.62
N ARG A 284 4.53 -4.27 -31.41
CA ARG A 284 5.16 -3.51 -30.33
C ARG A 284 6.17 -4.38 -29.58
N TRP A 285 7.44 -4.06 -29.66
CA TRP A 285 8.51 -4.83 -29.02
C TRP A 285 8.35 -4.94 -27.50
N GLN A 286 7.78 -3.93 -26.82
CA GLN A 286 7.54 -3.94 -25.37
C GLN A 286 6.53 -5.04 -24.98
N ILE A 287 5.52 -5.30 -25.80
CA ILE A 287 4.57 -6.40 -25.59
C ILE A 287 5.29 -7.74 -25.77
N ARG A 288 6.10 -7.88 -26.83
CA ARG A 288 6.92 -9.09 -27.02
C ARG A 288 7.81 -9.37 -25.82
N VAL A 289 8.47 -8.36 -25.25
CA VAL A 289 9.29 -8.49 -24.03
C VAL A 289 8.46 -8.99 -22.84
N ASN A 290 7.26 -8.42 -22.60
CA ASN A 290 6.40 -8.86 -21.51
C ASN A 290 5.86 -10.28 -21.74
N ALA A 291 5.50 -10.62 -22.96
CA ALA A 291 5.08 -11.98 -23.35
C ALA A 291 6.22 -13.00 -23.14
N THR A 292 7.43 -12.66 -23.58
CA THR A 292 8.63 -13.47 -23.35
C THR A 292 8.89 -13.71 -21.86
N ASN A 293 8.81 -12.66 -21.04
CA ASN A 293 8.97 -12.80 -19.59
C ASN A 293 7.85 -13.68 -18.97
N ALA A 294 6.63 -13.59 -19.47
CA ALA A 294 5.54 -14.43 -19.02
C ALA A 294 5.76 -15.90 -19.39
N ILE A 295 6.26 -16.19 -20.60
CA ILE A 295 6.66 -17.55 -21.01
C ILE A 295 7.79 -18.08 -20.12
N GLY A 296 8.80 -17.27 -19.79
CA GLY A 296 9.87 -17.70 -18.88
C GLY A 296 9.39 -18.15 -17.51
N ARG A 297 8.25 -17.58 -17.02
CA ARG A 297 7.67 -17.96 -15.71
C ARG A 297 6.76 -19.18 -15.74
N MET A 298 6.04 -19.44 -16.84
CA MET A 298 4.99 -20.46 -16.92
C MET A 298 5.07 -21.35 -18.17
N GLY A 299 6.09 -21.16 -19.00
CA GLY A 299 6.30 -21.90 -20.24
C GLY A 299 6.71 -23.35 -20.00
N THR A 300 6.64 -24.12 -21.06
CA THR A 300 6.96 -25.54 -21.11
C THR A 300 8.09 -25.79 -22.12
N GLU A 301 8.55 -27.03 -22.24
CA GLU A 301 9.54 -27.45 -23.24
C GLU A 301 9.15 -27.04 -24.69
N GLN A 302 7.85 -27.02 -24.99
CA GLN A 302 7.36 -26.59 -26.31
C GLN A 302 7.70 -25.14 -26.65
N ASP A 303 7.95 -24.31 -25.64
CA ASP A 303 8.26 -22.88 -25.80
C ASP A 303 9.72 -22.61 -26.11
N GLU A 304 10.62 -23.60 -25.97
CA GLU A 304 12.04 -23.43 -26.23
C GLU A 304 12.31 -22.94 -27.64
N ARG A 305 11.65 -23.54 -28.65
CA ARG A 305 11.81 -23.12 -30.06
C ARG A 305 11.40 -21.68 -30.30
N LEU A 306 10.31 -21.23 -29.66
CA LEU A 306 9.83 -19.86 -29.77
C LEU A 306 10.84 -18.88 -29.15
N LEU A 307 11.39 -19.21 -27.99
CA LEU A 307 12.38 -18.39 -27.30
C LEU A 307 13.72 -18.35 -28.06
N ILE A 308 14.16 -19.46 -28.64
CA ILE A 308 15.35 -19.52 -29.50
C ILE A 308 15.15 -18.62 -30.73
N GLY A 309 13.95 -18.61 -31.33
CA GLY A 309 13.60 -17.65 -32.41
C GLY A 309 13.74 -16.18 -31.98
N GLY A 310 13.36 -15.88 -30.74
CA GLY A 310 13.48 -14.54 -30.16
C GLY A 310 14.91 -14.04 -29.98
N LEU A 311 15.92 -14.93 -29.90
CA LEU A 311 17.34 -14.56 -29.77
C LEU A 311 17.87 -13.81 -31.00
N ARG A 312 17.25 -13.98 -32.18
CA ARG A 312 17.64 -13.33 -33.43
C ARG A 312 16.84 -12.05 -33.73
N HIS A 313 16.03 -11.58 -32.75
CA HIS A 313 15.19 -10.39 -32.94
C HIS A 313 16.03 -9.12 -33.10
N LYS A 314 15.58 -8.16 -33.90
CA LYS A 314 16.28 -6.87 -34.11
C LYS A 314 16.46 -6.05 -32.82
N GLU A 315 15.47 -6.09 -31.94
CA GLU A 315 15.50 -5.36 -30.67
C GLU A 315 16.31 -6.12 -29.60
N TRP A 316 17.30 -5.46 -29.02
CA TRP A 316 18.18 -6.03 -28.00
C TRP A 316 17.42 -6.58 -26.80
N TRP A 317 16.41 -5.84 -26.29
CA TRP A 317 15.62 -6.26 -25.14
C TRP A 317 14.84 -7.55 -25.37
N VAL A 318 14.35 -7.77 -26.60
CA VAL A 318 13.66 -9.02 -26.94
C VAL A 318 14.66 -10.17 -26.92
N ARG A 319 15.86 -10.01 -27.53
CA ARG A 319 16.92 -11.04 -27.47
C ARG A 319 17.31 -11.41 -26.06
N TYR A 320 17.62 -10.40 -25.23
CA TYR A 320 18.06 -10.59 -23.85
C TYR A 320 16.99 -11.29 -23.00
N ARG A 321 15.74 -10.84 -23.08
CA ARG A 321 14.64 -11.48 -22.35
C ARG A 321 14.30 -12.87 -22.88
N SER A 322 14.51 -13.17 -24.16
CA SER A 322 14.37 -14.52 -24.71
C SER A 322 15.44 -15.47 -24.13
N ALA A 323 16.69 -15.01 -24.01
CA ALA A 323 17.73 -15.78 -23.35
C ALA A 323 17.43 -16.04 -21.86
N GLN A 324 17.00 -15.01 -21.13
CA GLN A 324 16.61 -15.15 -19.72
C GLN A 324 15.40 -16.09 -19.55
N ALA A 325 14.39 -15.95 -20.40
CA ALA A 325 13.20 -16.81 -20.36
C ALA A 325 13.57 -18.26 -20.68
N LEU A 326 14.44 -18.50 -21.68
CA LEU A 326 14.94 -19.82 -22.02
C LEU A 326 15.69 -20.45 -20.84
N ALA A 327 16.56 -19.69 -20.17
CA ALA A 327 17.25 -20.12 -18.97
C ALA A 327 16.33 -20.40 -17.78
N ALA A 328 15.15 -19.77 -17.72
CA ALA A 328 14.17 -19.94 -16.64
C ALA A 328 13.25 -21.16 -16.86
N LEU A 329 13.18 -21.73 -18.06
CA LEU A 329 12.35 -22.90 -18.31
C LEU A 329 12.82 -24.11 -17.50
N PRO A 330 11.90 -24.88 -16.89
CA PRO A 330 12.26 -26.08 -16.12
C PRO A 330 12.97 -27.17 -16.94
N SER A 331 12.74 -27.19 -18.25
CA SER A 331 13.32 -28.15 -19.20
C SER A 331 14.73 -27.78 -19.65
N VAL A 332 15.26 -26.60 -19.26
CA VAL A 332 16.56 -26.08 -19.70
C VAL A 332 17.53 -26.03 -18.52
N ASP A 333 18.40 -27.01 -18.43
CA ASP A 333 19.53 -27.02 -17.50
C ASP A 333 20.71 -26.19 -18.04
N MET A 334 21.75 -26.03 -17.23
CA MET A 334 22.94 -25.27 -17.58
C MET A 334 23.63 -25.82 -18.84
N LYS A 335 23.76 -27.14 -18.94
CA LYS A 335 24.41 -27.81 -20.07
C LYS A 335 23.65 -27.59 -21.36
N LYS A 336 22.34 -27.69 -21.31
CA LYS A 336 21.45 -27.43 -22.47
C LYS A 336 21.53 -25.96 -22.90
N LEU A 337 21.61 -25.01 -21.95
CA LEU A 337 21.78 -23.60 -22.24
C LEU A 337 23.14 -23.29 -22.91
N GLU A 338 24.24 -23.92 -22.45
CA GLU A 338 25.55 -23.83 -23.06
C GLU A 338 25.58 -24.42 -24.48
N ASN A 339 24.91 -25.55 -24.69
CA ASN A 339 24.73 -26.13 -26.03
C ASN A 339 23.96 -25.20 -26.98
N TYR A 340 22.91 -24.52 -26.48
CA TYR A 340 22.22 -23.52 -27.28
C TYR A 340 23.14 -22.35 -27.65
N ALA A 341 23.98 -21.88 -26.73
CA ALA A 341 24.94 -20.81 -27.02
C ALA A 341 25.97 -21.23 -28.08
N ALA A 342 26.47 -22.49 -28.01
CA ALA A 342 27.42 -23.02 -28.97
C ALA A 342 26.79 -23.25 -30.37
N ALA A 343 25.53 -23.59 -30.42
CA ALA A 343 24.81 -23.87 -31.67
C ALA A 343 24.35 -22.60 -32.43
N GLN A 344 24.46 -21.39 -31.85
CA GLN A 344 24.05 -20.15 -32.51
C GLN A 344 25.12 -19.73 -33.55
N THR A 345 24.61 -19.44 -34.76
CA THR A 345 25.42 -18.86 -35.85
C THR A 345 25.44 -17.32 -35.79
N ASP A 346 24.40 -16.73 -35.19
CA ASP A 346 24.32 -15.28 -34.97
C ASP A 346 25.17 -14.87 -33.77
N LYS A 347 26.13 -13.97 -34.01
CA LYS A 347 27.06 -13.48 -32.98
C LYS A 347 26.33 -12.85 -31.77
N PHE A 348 25.32 -12.04 -32.03
CA PHE A 348 24.56 -11.34 -30.97
C PHE A 348 23.76 -12.32 -30.12
N ALA A 349 23.17 -13.35 -30.74
CA ALA A 349 22.47 -14.42 -30.01
C ALA A 349 23.42 -15.23 -29.14
N CYS A 350 24.62 -15.55 -29.66
CA CYS A 350 25.66 -16.24 -28.94
C CYS A 350 26.16 -15.44 -27.73
N ASP A 351 26.45 -14.13 -27.92
CA ASP A 351 27.00 -13.29 -26.86
C ASP A 351 25.97 -13.10 -25.72
N ILE A 352 24.68 -12.89 -26.05
CA ILE A 352 23.60 -12.76 -25.07
C ILE A 352 23.40 -14.06 -24.27
N LEU A 353 23.41 -15.23 -24.93
CA LEU A 353 23.31 -16.50 -24.23
C LEU A 353 24.49 -16.72 -23.29
N ARG A 354 25.72 -16.42 -23.72
CA ARG A 354 26.93 -16.49 -22.87
C ARG A 354 26.81 -15.57 -21.66
N GLN A 355 26.29 -14.36 -21.84
CA GLN A 355 26.02 -13.43 -20.74
C GLN A 355 25.04 -14.06 -19.73
N VAL A 356 23.89 -14.58 -20.18
CA VAL A 356 22.89 -15.20 -19.31
C VAL A 356 23.43 -16.47 -18.63
N VAL A 357 24.25 -17.26 -19.30
CA VAL A 357 24.97 -18.39 -18.69
C VAL A 357 25.89 -17.91 -17.56
N ALA A 358 26.64 -16.84 -17.78
CA ALA A 358 27.49 -16.26 -16.73
C ALA A 358 26.68 -15.73 -15.56
N GLU A 359 25.59 -15.01 -15.80
CA GLU A 359 24.66 -14.50 -14.77
C GLU A 359 24.08 -15.67 -13.94
N ARG A 360 23.65 -16.75 -14.57
CA ARG A 360 23.05 -17.91 -13.86
C ARG A 360 24.08 -18.70 -13.02
N ARG A 361 25.38 -18.64 -13.35
CA ARG A 361 26.46 -19.26 -12.54
C ARG A 361 26.76 -18.51 -11.25
N LEU A 362 26.33 -17.22 -11.15
CA LEU A 362 26.57 -16.38 -9.99
C LEU A 362 25.45 -16.48 -8.93
N ILE A 363 24.32 -17.12 -9.26
CA ILE A 363 23.14 -17.34 -8.40
C ILE A 363 23.18 -18.77 -7.85
#